data_48501d74fc4356bbd317e9d0c274d1e9
#
_entry.id   48501d74fc4356bbd317e9d0c274d1e9
#
_cell.length_a   1.000
_cell.length_b   1.000
_cell.length_c   1.000
_cell.angle_alpha   90.00
_cell.angle_beta   90.00
_cell.angle_gamma   90.00
#
_symmetry.space_group_name_H-M   'P 1'
#
loop_
_entity.id
_entity.type
_entity.pdbx_description
1 polymer ?
#
loop_
_entity_poly.entity_id
_entity_poly.type
_entity_poly.pdbx_seq_one_letter_code
_entity_poly.pdbx_strand_id
1 'polypeptide(L)'
;MKEASLRMLCAVILGSAALCCSKESSTTEATQQPEVANSTKKQDKLAQALASAIEPSKAGAVPNNTGDSAPPADGVLEPGKADAIAPAHSAPKVSLGSTGAEPRLKMVHRPFAAPVRSQLQIAVDMGNGQGLPPVDFKLELRPAGGAAADALIQNVTVRVLSADISVPNVPEEFKSQLRQLKGAKFSLKVAGSGGAFDCMQDASSNKNEGLGQLLEMVGQGILDAAVALPNEGVGSGAYWMTTSRQRMFGMDWITYDMVKVAEVTAIDAKLEITTRRYAVGRELTPPAQAELTAKLTIREALATGSAQATASVSGNLLSSYERSNSVRILMDGADDRGQRVLQAGGQTKFGIAR
;
A
#
# COMPACT_ATOMS: atom_id res chain seq x y z
N MET A 1 19.13 -9.70 27.29
CA MET A 1 17.67 -9.65 27.10
C MET A 1 17.15 -8.37 26.43
N LYS A 2 17.89 -7.25 26.39
CA LYS A 2 17.43 -6.00 25.75
C LYS A 2 17.42 -6.01 24.21
N GLU A 3 18.22 -6.87 23.57
CA GLU A 3 18.29 -6.95 22.10
C GLU A 3 17.25 -7.88 21.47
N ALA A 4 16.64 -8.79 22.22
CA ALA A 4 15.72 -9.79 21.67
C ALA A 4 14.38 -9.19 21.21
N SER A 5 13.86 -8.18 21.90
CA SER A 5 12.56 -7.57 21.54
C SER A 5 12.65 -6.71 20.29
N LEU A 6 13.79 -6.07 20.04
CA LEU A 6 14.00 -5.25 18.84
C LEU A 6 14.24 -6.12 17.61
N ARG A 7 14.96 -7.25 17.78
CA ARG A 7 15.14 -8.25 16.71
C ARG A 7 13.80 -8.86 16.29
N MET A 8 12.82 -8.92 17.18
CA MET A 8 11.48 -9.43 16.85
C MET A 8 10.70 -8.49 15.92
N LEU A 9 10.86 -7.17 16.03
CA LEU A 9 10.18 -6.21 15.15
C LEU A 9 10.82 -6.17 13.75
N CYS A 10 12.16 -6.23 13.65
CA CYS A 10 12.87 -6.33 12.37
C CYS A 10 12.66 -7.68 11.69
N ALA A 11 12.56 -8.78 12.46
CA ALA A 11 12.23 -10.10 11.95
C ALA A 11 10.81 -10.18 11.37
N VAL A 12 9.89 -9.34 11.85
CA VAL A 12 8.48 -9.37 11.46
C VAL A 12 8.25 -8.96 9.99
N ILE A 13 9.10 -8.14 9.38
CA ILE A 13 8.83 -7.63 8.01
C ILE A 13 9.73 -8.26 6.94
N LEU A 14 10.93 -8.70 7.29
CA LEU A 14 11.88 -9.31 6.33
C LEU A 14 12.59 -10.57 6.87
N GLY A 15 12.45 -10.88 8.14
CA GLY A 15 13.24 -11.88 8.85
C GLY A 15 12.61 -13.26 8.96
N SER A 16 11.44 -13.53 8.39
CA SER A 16 10.83 -14.87 8.36
C SER A 16 11.56 -15.86 7.45
N ALA A 17 12.60 -15.42 6.77
CA ALA A 17 13.43 -16.26 5.91
C ALA A 17 14.31 -17.25 6.68
N ALA A 18 14.49 -17.11 7.98
CA ALA A 18 15.52 -17.84 8.70
C ALA A 18 15.05 -19.10 9.44
N LEU A 19 13.77 -19.44 9.54
CA LEU A 19 13.32 -20.52 10.45
C LEU A 19 12.17 -21.42 9.96
N CYS A 20 12.03 -21.68 8.68
CA CYS A 20 11.23 -22.81 8.21
C CYS A 20 12.09 -23.86 7.51
N CYS A 21 13.04 -24.47 8.24
CA CYS A 21 13.58 -25.76 7.88
C CYS A 21 12.62 -26.84 8.38
N SER A 22 11.54 -27.12 7.66
CA SER A 22 10.79 -28.35 7.85
C SER A 22 11.53 -29.48 7.14
N LYS A 23 12.12 -30.36 7.92
CA LYS A 23 12.50 -31.70 7.51
C LYS A 23 11.25 -32.41 6.99
N GLU A 24 11.27 -32.86 5.75
CA GLU A 24 10.28 -33.80 5.26
C GLU A 24 10.32 -35.06 6.12
N SER A 25 9.25 -35.29 6.82
CA SER A 25 8.89 -36.62 7.36
C SER A 25 7.47 -36.88 6.90
N SER A 26 7.37 -37.77 5.95
CA SER A 26 6.15 -38.39 5.50
C SER A 26 5.41 -39.05 6.66
N THR A 27 4.21 -38.57 6.99
CA THR A 27 3.18 -39.42 7.60
C THR A 27 1.81 -38.82 7.26
N THR A 28 1.03 -39.58 6.56
CA THR A 28 -0.33 -39.40 6.14
C THR A 28 -1.25 -39.42 7.37
N GLU A 29 -1.95 -38.30 7.64
CA GLU A 29 -3.20 -38.38 8.38
C GLU A 29 -4.12 -37.25 7.93
N ALA A 30 -5.30 -37.67 7.47
CA ALA A 30 -6.36 -36.78 6.97
C ALA A 30 -7.07 -36.11 8.15
N THR A 31 -7.00 -34.79 8.21
CA THR A 31 -7.88 -34.00 9.07
C THR A 31 -8.54 -32.90 8.24
N GLN A 32 -9.85 -32.89 8.28
CA GLN A 32 -10.77 -32.03 7.56
C GLN A 32 -10.45 -30.55 7.78
N GLN A 33 -10.21 -29.82 6.70
CA GLN A 33 -10.10 -28.39 6.65
C GLN A 33 -11.49 -27.76 6.46
N PRO A 34 -11.90 -26.74 7.24
CA PRO A 34 -13.13 -26.03 6.96
C PRO A 34 -12.95 -25.06 5.79
N GLU A 35 -13.90 -25.08 4.96
CA GLU A 35 -14.36 -24.26 3.85
C GLU A 35 -13.78 -22.85 3.68
N VAL A 36 -12.58 -22.74 3.08
CA VAL A 36 -12.01 -21.47 2.57
C VAL A 36 -12.27 -21.31 1.05
N ALA A 37 -12.98 -22.25 0.44
CA ALA A 37 -13.12 -22.36 -1.02
C ALA A 37 -13.94 -21.25 -1.71
N ASN A 38 -14.72 -20.44 -0.98
CA ASN A 38 -15.59 -19.44 -1.60
C ASN A 38 -14.97 -18.05 -1.78
N SER A 39 -13.90 -17.74 -1.04
CA SER A 39 -13.22 -16.44 -1.16
C SER A 39 -12.31 -16.38 -2.36
N THR A 40 -11.62 -17.47 -2.68
CA THR A 40 -10.66 -17.56 -3.77
C THR A 40 -11.32 -17.42 -5.15
N LYS A 41 -12.48 -18.06 -5.36
CA LYS A 41 -13.22 -17.95 -6.65
C LYS A 41 -13.78 -16.54 -6.91
N LYS A 42 -14.05 -15.76 -5.87
CA LYS A 42 -14.49 -14.38 -6.00
C LYS A 42 -13.33 -13.44 -6.30
N GLN A 43 -12.15 -13.71 -5.73
CA GLN A 43 -10.91 -13.00 -6.00
C GLN A 43 -10.39 -13.28 -7.41
N ASP A 44 -10.46 -14.52 -7.90
CA ASP A 44 -10.05 -14.87 -9.26
C ASP A 44 -10.93 -14.20 -10.33
N LYS A 45 -12.26 -14.14 -10.10
CA LYS A 45 -13.18 -13.41 -10.99
C LYS A 45 -12.93 -11.90 -10.99
N LEU A 46 -12.55 -11.35 -9.83
CA LEU A 46 -12.23 -9.93 -9.71
C LEU A 46 -10.87 -9.60 -10.34
N ALA A 47 -9.88 -10.49 -10.18
CA ALA A 47 -8.57 -10.38 -10.84
C ALA A 47 -8.71 -10.51 -12.37
N GLN A 48 -9.61 -11.36 -12.85
CA GLN A 48 -9.91 -11.50 -14.27
C GLN A 48 -10.69 -10.30 -14.83
N ALA A 49 -11.60 -9.71 -14.02
CA ALA A 49 -12.27 -8.46 -14.37
C ALA A 49 -11.28 -7.26 -14.38
N LEU A 50 -10.31 -7.25 -13.48
CA LEU A 50 -9.23 -6.25 -13.48
C LEU A 50 -8.31 -6.42 -14.69
N ALA A 51 -7.94 -7.65 -15.04
CA ALA A 51 -7.16 -7.95 -16.22
C ALA A 51 -7.90 -7.56 -17.52
N SER A 52 -9.21 -7.83 -17.59
CA SER A 52 -10.03 -7.44 -18.75
C SER A 52 -10.36 -5.95 -18.79
N ALA A 53 -10.35 -5.24 -17.66
CA ALA A 53 -10.49 -3.78 -17.62
C ALA A 53 -9.19 -3.04 -18.00
N ILE A 54 -8.04 -3.73 -17.95
CA ILE A 54 -6.75 -3.24 -18.44
C ILE A 54 -6.60 -3.47 -19.95
N GLU A 55 -7.41 -4.37 -20.55
CA GLU A 55 -7.48 -4.49 -22.00
C GLU A 55 -8.14 -3.24 -22.60
N PRO A 56 -7.49 -2.55 -23.55
CA PRO A 56 -8.06 -1.34 -24.15
C PRO A 56 -9.38 -1.68 -24.85
N SER A 57 -10.46 -1.09 -24.37
CA SER A 57 -11.76 -1.11 -25.05
C SER A 57 -11.58 -0.66 -26.49
N LYS A 58 -12.03 -1.47 -27.43
CA LYS A 58 -12.07 -1.17 -28.88
C LYS A 58 -13.10 -0.07 -29.23
N ALA A 59 -13.03 1.07 -28.56
CA ALA A 59 -13.86 2.23 -28.90
C ALA A 59 -13.03 3.51 -28.75
N GLY A 60 -12.47 3.96 -29.88
CA GLY A 60 -11.75 5.23 -29.99
C GLY A 60 -10.27 5.04 -30.28
N ALA A 61 -9.89 5.13 -31.54
CA ALA A 61 -8.52 4.98 -32.02
C ALA A 61 -7.59 6.03 -31.39
N VAL A 62 -6.80 5.61 -30.41
CA VAL A 62 -5.54 6.24 -30.04
C VAL A 62 -4.44 5.41 -30.68
N PRO A 63 -3.42 5.99 -31.34
CA PRO A 63 -2.41 5.23 -32.03
C PRO A 63 -1.62 4.35 -31.04
N ASN A 64 -1.83 3.04 -31.14
CA ASN A 64 -1.09 2.01 -30.42
C ASN A 64 0.35 2.00 -30.91
N ASN A 65 1.26 2.36 -30.06
CA ASN A 65 2.67 2.11 -30.24
C ASN A 65 3.35 1.62 -28.95
N THR A 66 2.80 0.58 -28.34
CA THR A 66 3.53 -0.24 -27.34
C THR A 66 2.87 -1.62 -27.32
N GLY A 67 3.68 -2.64 -27.62
CA GLY A 67 3.23 -4.02 -27.69
C GLY A 67 2.58 -4.46 -26.36
N ASP A 68 1.30 -4.73 -26.46
CA ASP A 68 0.44 -5.20 -25.37
C ASP A 68 0.87 -6.61 -24.96
N SER A 69 1.65 -6.70 -23.90
CA SER A 69 1.80 -7.96 -23.17
C SER A 69 0.91 -7.89 -21.94
N ALA A 70 0.07 -8.92 -21.74
CA ALA A 70 -0.69 -9.11 -20.51
C ALA A 70 0.19 -8.86 -19.26
N PRO A 71 -0.40 -8.38 -18.15
CA PRO A 71 0.37 -8.19 -16.92
C PRO A 71 1.13 -9.46 -16.55
N PRO A 72 2.40 -9.36 -16.11
CA PRO A 72 3.24 -10.53 -15.84
C PRO A 72 2.62 -11.41 -14.77
N ALA A 73 2.50 -12.70 -15.06
CA ALA A 73 1.86 -13.68 -14.15
C ALA A 73 2.63 -13.83 -12.84
N ASP A 74 3.94 -13.62 -12.87
CA ASP A 74 4.83 -13.64 -11.70
C ASP A 74 4.77 -12.35 -10.86
N GLY A 75 4.02 -11.35 -11.31
CA GLY A 75 3.87 -10.08 -10.60
C GLY A 75 5.09 -9.17 -10.63
N VAL A 76 6.06 -9.41 -11.52
CA VAL A 76 7.29 -8.61 -11.62
C VAL A 76 7.38 -7.92 -12.97
N LEU A 77 7.45 -6.60 -12.96
CA LEU A 77 7.64 -5.75 -14.13
C LEU A 77 9.12 -5.45 -14.36
N GLU A 78 9.55 -5.49 -15.61
CA GLU A 78 10.85 -4.96 -15.98
C GLU A 78 10.91 -3.44 -15.75
N PRO A 79 12.06 -2.89 -15.26
CA PRO A 79 12.15 -1.46 -14.92
C PRO A 79 11.74 -0.53 -16.07
N GLY A 80 12.16 -0.79 -17.30
CA GLY A 80 11.80 0.04 -18.45
C GLY A 80 10.30 0.04 -18.77
N LYS A 81 9.60 -1.09 -18.55
CA LYS A 81 8.13 -1.15 -18.69
C LYS A 81 7.46 -0.38 -17.55
N ALA A 82 7.97 -0.50 -16.33
CA ALA A 82 7.46 0.24 -15.19
C ALA A 82 7.59 1.76 -15.39
N ASP A 83 8.72 2.24 -15.91
CA ASP A 83 8.95 3.65 -16.22
C ASP A 83 7.99 4.17 -17.31
N ALA A 84 7.65 3.36 -18.30
CA ALA A 84 6.66 3.72 -19.32
C ALA A 84 5.23 3.81 -18.73
N ILE A 85 4.88 2.95 -17.79
CA ILE A 85 3.57 2.94 -17.12
C ILE A 85 3.44 4.12 -16.16
N ALA A 86 4.36 4.22 -15.21
CA ALA A 86 4.41 5.27 -14.20
C ALA A 86 5.88 5.61 -13.88
N PRO A 87 6.40 6.74 -14.40
CA PRO A 87 7.74 7.19 -14.06
C PRO A 87 7.89 7.39 -12.54
N ALA A 88 9.10 7.19 -12.04
CA ALA A 88 9.40 7.48 -10.63
C ALA A 88 9.04 8.93 -10.29
N HIS A 89 8.54 9.16 -9.09
CA HIS A 89 8.16 10.48 -8.58
C HIS A 89 7.06 11.20 -9.38
N SER A 90 6.32 10.50 -10.24
CA SER A 90 5.21 11.08 -11.00
C SER A 90 3.90 11.01 -10.21
N ALA A 91 3.03 12.01 -10.46
CA ALA A 91 1.68 12.01 -9.93
C ALA A 91 0.88 10.79 -10.46
N PRO A 92 -0.06 10.25 -9.64
CA PRO A 92 -0.94 9.19 -10.08
C PRO A 92 -1.72 9.56 -11.34
N LYS A 93 -1.79 8.63 -12.31
CA LYS A 93 -2.61 8.77 -13.52
C LYS A 93 -4.02 8.25 -13.22
N VAL A 94 -5.04 8.95 -13.74
CA VAL A 94 -6.44 8.54 -13.63
C VAL A 94 -6.98 8.23 -15.01
N SER A 95 -7.59 7.06 -15.16
CA SER A 95 -8.25 6.61 -16.39
C SER A 95 -9.70 6.27 -16.08
N LEU A 96 -10.63 7.12 -16.52
CA LEU A 96 -12.06 6.93 -16.30
C LEU A 96 -12.60 5.82 -17.22
N GLY A 97 -13.26 4.82 -16.64
CA GLY A 97 -13.92 3.75 -17.39
C GLY A 97 -15.41 4.01 -17.59
N SER A 98 -16.09 4.56 -16.57
CA SER A 98 -17.50 4.93 -16.65
C SER A 98 -17.83 6.06 -15.69
N THR A 99 -18.70 6.96 -16.11
CA THR A 99 -19.23 8.04 -15.26
C THR A 99 -20.38 7.59 -14.35
N GLY A 100 -20.92 6.38 -14.54
CA GLY A 100 -22.05 5.88 -13.75
C GLY A 100 -23.39 6.53 -14.08
N ALA A 101 -24.38 6.23 -13.24
CA ALA A 101 -25.75 6.73 -13.38
C ALA A 101 -25.89 8.17 -12.90
N GLU A 102 -26.94 8.87 -13.36
CA GLU A 102 -27.35 10.14 -12.80
C GLU A 102 -28.03 9.94 -11.40
N PRO A 103 -27.93 10.89 -10.46
CA PRO A 103 -27.20 12.15 -10.61
C PRO A 103 -25.69 11.96 -10.53
N ARG A 104 -24.94 12.75 -11.29
CA ARG A 104 -23.48 12.79 -11.24
C ARG A 104 -22.98 14.00 -10.51
N LEU A 105 -22.03 13.82 -9.62
CA LEU A 105 -21.39 14.90 -8.87
C LEU A 105 -19.90 14.97 -9.21
N LYS A 106 -19.39 16.16 -9.37
CA LYS A 106 -17.96 16.39 -9.53
C LYS A 106 -17.31 16.37 -8.15
N MET A 107 -16.54 15.31 -7.88
CA MET A 107 -15.70 15.25 -6.70
C MET A 107 -14.45 16.10 -6.91
N VAL A 108 -14.20 17.04 -5.99
CA VAL A 108 -13.08 17.97 -6.10
C VAL A 108 -12.19 17.84 -4.87
N HIS A 109 -10.92 17.49 -5.11
CA HIS A 109 -9.91 17.60 -4.07
C HIS A 109 -9.65 19.07 -3.76
N ARG A 110 -9.71 19.43 -2.47
CA ARG A 110 -9.33 20.77 -2.01
C ARG A 110 -7.94 20.70 -1.39
N PRO A 111 -6.99 21.54 -1.86
CA PRO A 111 -5.69 21.65 -1.23
C PRO A 111 -5.79 21.97 0.26
N PHE A 112 -4.81 21.51 1.03
CA PHE A 112 -4.73 21.83 2.45
C PHE A 112 -4.45 23.34 2.62
N ALA A 113 -5.41 24.09 3.15
CA ALA A 113 -5.23 25.51 3.48
C ALA A 113 -4.65 25.70 4.89
N ALA A 114 -4.86 24.73 5.79
CA ALA A 114 -4.42 24.73 7.17
C ALA A 114 -4.01 23.31 7.59
N PRO A 115 -3.28 23.15 8.72
CA PRO A 115 -2.98 21.85 9.27
C PRO A 115 -4.24 21.02 9.56
N VAL A 116 -4.24 19.77 9.12
CA VAL A 116 -5.32 18.81 9.35
C VAL A 116 -4.80 17.69 10.24
N ARG A 117 -5.59 17.31 11.23
CA ARG A 117 -5.30 16.14 12.07
C ARG A 117 -6.05 14.92 11.55
N SER A 118 -5.40 13.77 11.58
CA SER A 118 -5.96 12.49 11.18
C SER A 118 -5.50 11.41 12.16
N GLN A 119 -6.28 10.34 12.25
CA GLN A 119 -5.90 9.13 12.97
C GLN A 119 -5.70 8.01 11.95
N LEU A 120 -4.59 7.31 12.05
CA LEU A 120 -4.25 6.15 11.24
C LEU A 120 -4.00 4.96 12.15
N GLN A 121 -4.74 3.88 11.95
CA GLN A 121 -4.48 2.61 12.60
C GLN A 121 -3.76 1.67 11.63
N ILE A 122 -2.73 0.97 12.11
CA ILE A 122 -1.97 -0.02 11.33
C ILE A 122 -1.92 -1.32 12.14
N ALA A 123 -2.29 -2.42 11.49
CA ALA A 123 -2.08 -3.77 12.00
C ALA A 123 -1.39 -4.62 10.95
N VAL A 124 -0.53 -5.55 11.38
CA VAL A 124 0.16 -6.49 10.49
C VAL A 124 -0.06 -7.91 10.99
N ASP A 125 -0.45 -8.81 10.11
CA ASP A 125 -0.53 -10.23 10.37
C ASP A 125 0.43 -10.97 9.43
N MET A 126 1.40 -11.65 10.01
CA MET A 126 2.40 -12.45 9.28
C MET A 126 1.99 -13.92 9.18
N GLY A 127 0.84 -14.29 9.72
CA GLY A 127 0.43 -15.67 9.94
C GLY A 127 1.07 -16.29 11.18
N ASN A 128 0.61 -17.44 11.58
CA ASN A 128 1.11 -18.21 12.75
C ASN A 128 1.08 -17.44 14.09
N GLY A 129 0.18 -16.46 14.22
CA GLY A 129 0.07 -15.61 15.43
C GLY A 129 1.20 -14.61 15.59
N GLN A 130 2.03 -14.44 14.58
CA GLN A 130 3.04 -13.39 14.53
C GLN A 130 2.49 -12.16 13.84
N GLY A 131 2.87 -10.98 14.30
CA GLY A 131 2.47 -9.74 13.68
C GLY A 131 2.61 -8.54 14.61
N LEU A 132 2.21 -7.39 14.08
CA LEU A 132 2.10 -6.15 14.82
C LEU A 132 0.64 -5.97 15.22
N PRO A 133 0.30 -5.94 16.51
CA PRO A 133 -1.04 -5.62 16.92
C PRO A 133 -1.40 -4.18 16.50
N PRO A 134 -2.69 -3.82 16.46
CA PRO A 134 -3.12 -2.50 16.05
C PRO A 134 -2.39 -1.38 16.79
N VAL A 135 -1.71 -0.52 16.04
CA VAL A 135 -1.05 0.69 16.51
C VAL A 135 -1.81 1.90 15.98
N ASP A 136 -2.19 2.78 16.88
CA ASP A 136 -2.92 4.00 16.60
C ASP A 136 -1.96 5.19 16.51
N PHE A 137 -1.92 5.83 15.34
CA PHE A 137 -1.13 7.03 15.09
C PHE A 137 -2.04 8.25 15.06
N LYS A 138 -1.68 9.30 15.78
CA LYS A 138 -2.22 10.64 15.57
C LYS A 138 -1.24 11.41 14.69
N LEU A 139 -1.74 11.93 13.59
CA LEU A 139 -0.95 12.59 12.56
C LEU A 139 -1.42 14.03 12.39
N GLU A 140 -0.49 14.90 12.02
CA GLU A 140 -0.76 16.25 11.55
C GLU A 140 -0.21 16.41 10.14
N LEU A 141 -1.06 16.73 9.18
CA LEU A 141 -0.72 17.03 7.80
C LEU A 141 -0.71 18.54 7.64
N ARG A 142 0.43 19.10 7.23
CA ARG A 142 0.60 20.55 7.01
C ARG A 142 1.00 20.83 5.57
N PRO A 143 0.39 21.85 4.92
CA PRO A 143 0.94 22.33 3.67
C PRO A 143 2.37 22.87 3.93
N ALA A 144 3.30 22.50 3.08
CA ALA A 144 4.66 23.05 3.07
C ALA A 144 4.70 24.23 2.08
N GLY A 145 4.76 25.45 2.60
CA GLY A 145 4.66 26.67 1.81
C GLY A 145 3.22 27.14 1.61
N GLY A 146 3.03 28.37 1.13
CA GLY A 146 1.71 28.90 0.82
C GLY A 146 1.09 28.11 -0.34
N ALA A 147 -0.04 27.45 -0.09
CA ALA A 147 -0.79 26.81 -1.16
C ALA A 147 -1.40 27.88 -2.05
N ALA A 148 -0.90 28.05 -3.26
CA ALA A 148 -1.67 28.68 -4.31
C ALA A 148 -2.88 27.77 -4.59
N ALA A 149 -4.08 28.34 -4.63
CA ALA A 149 -5.34 27.60 -4.83
C ALA A 149 -5.35 26.77 -6.13
N ASP A 150 -4.50 27.12 -7.06
CA ASP A 150 -4.38 26.60 -8.43
C ASP A 150 -3.12 25.70 -8.59
N ALA A 151 -2.41 25.37 -7.50
CA ALA A 151 -1.23 24.54 -7.59
C ALA A 151 -1.60 23.14 -8.07
N LEU A 152 -1.05 22.71 -9.21
CA LEU A 152 -1.21 21.34 -9.74
C LEU A 152 -0.65 20.29 -8.78
N ILE A 153 0.31 20.68 -7.94
CA ILE A 153 0.97 19.81 -6.95
C ILE A 153 1.16 20.62 -5.67
N GLN A 154 0.73 20.04 -4.54
CA GLN A 154 0.96 20.58 -3.21
C GLN A 154 1.96 19.72 -2.44
N ASN A 155 3.00 20.35 -1.86
CA ASN A 155 3.87 19.68 -0.90
C ASN A 155 3.20 19.65 0.48
N VAL A 156 3.21 18.50 1.11
CA VAL A 156 2.60 18.29 2.44
C VAL A 156 3.64 17.66 3.35
N THR A 157 3.81 18.23 4.54
CA THR A 157 4.59 17.61 5.63
C THR A 157 3.63 16.87 6.55
N VAL A 158 3.93 15.62 6.83
CA VAL A 158 3.23 14.82 7.83
C VAL A 158 4.10 14.72 9.07
N ARG A 159 3.52 14.95 10.24
CA ARG A 159 4.17 14.81 11.55
C ARG A 159 3.42 13.82 12.41
N VAL A 160 4.11 12.88 13.02
CA VAL A 160 3.57 11.99 14.05
C VAL A 160 3.41 12.78 15.34
N LEU A 161 2.20 12.88 15.85
CA LEU A 161 1.88 13.53 17.13
C LEU A 161 1.96 12.53 18.28
N SER A 162 1.46 11.31 18.07
CA SER A 162 1.59 10.16 18.99
C SER A 162 1.50 8.86 18.23
N ALA A 163 2.06 7.79 18.83
CA ALA A 163 1.88 6.42 18.41
C ALA A 163 1.58 5.61 19.68
N ASP A 164 0.43 4.98 19.73
CA ASP A 164 -0.07 4.27 20.90
C ASP A 164 -0.60 2.89 20.50
N ILE A 165 -0.65 1.96 21.46
CA ILE A 165 -1.19 0.63 21.26
C ILE A 165 -2.19 0.34 22.37
N SER A 166 -3.42 0.01 21.97
CA SER A 166 -4.55 -0.16 22.89
C SER A 166 -4.75 -1.62 23.34
N VAL A 167 -3.93 -2.56 22.86
CA VAL A 167 -4.05 -3.97 23.19
C VAL A 167 -3.48 -4.23 24.59
N PRO A 168 -4.16 -5.01 25.47
CA PRO A 168 -3.65 -5.38 26.76
C PRO A 168 -2.40 -6.26 26.68
N ASN A 169 -1.60 -6.29 27.76
CA ASN A 169 -0.40 -7.14 27.88
C ASN A 169 0.75 -6.89 26.91
N VAL A 170 0.79 -5.73 26.25
CA VAL A 170 1.95 -5.32 25.45
C VAL A 170 3.09 -4.90 26.37
N PRO A 171 4.32 -5.39 26.14
CA PRO A 171 5.48 -5.00 26.93
C PRO A 171 5.70 -3.49 26.96
N GLU A 172 5.99 -2.93 28.13
CA GLU A 172 6.17 -1.47 28.28
C GLU A 172 7.37 -0.95 27.50
N GLU A 173 8.37 -1.82 27.28
CA GLU A 173 9.52 -1.50 26.42
C GLU A 173 9.08 -1.18 24.98
N PHE A 174 8.16 -1.98 24.42
CA PHE A 174 7.62 -1.74 23.07
C PHE A 174 6.82 -0.44 23.01
N LYS A 175 5.99 -0.16 24.02
CA LYS A 175 5.28 1.12 24.11
C LYS A 175 6.24 2.31 24.20
N SER A 176 7.34 2.14 24.96
CA SER A 176 8.38 3.15 25.07
C SER A 176 9.07 3.42 23.73
N GLN A 177 9.31 2.39 22.92
CA GLN A 177 9.85 2.53 21.57
C GLN A 177 8.86 3.28 20.66
N LEU A 178 7.57 2.94 20.68
CA LEU A 178 6.54 3.65 19.90
C LEU A 178 6.49 5.15 20.25
N ARG A 179 6.64 5.51 21.51
CA ARG A 179 6.70 6.93 21.94
C ARG A 179 7.84 7.71 21.29
N GLN A 180 8.93 7.04 20.88
CA GLN A 180 10.06 7.68 20.18
C GLN A 180 9.68 8.15 18.78
N LEU A 181 8.58 7.63 18.20
CA LEU A 181 8.06 8.10 16.91
C LEU A 181 7.44 9.50 16.98
N LYS A 182 7.14 10.00 18.19
CA LYS A 182 6.60 11.35 18.36
C LYS A 182 7.57 12.39 17.78
N GLY A 183 7.05 13.20 16.89
CA GLY A 183 7.81 14.25 16.20
C GLY A 183 8.47 13.78 14.90
N ALA A 184 8.44 12.48 14.57
CA ALA A 184 8.90 12.00 13.28
C ALA A 184 8.14 12.68 12.14
N LYS A 185 8.84 12.94 11.04
CA LYS A 185 8.30 13.67 9.89
C LYS A 185 8.57 12.93 8.59
N PHE A 186 7.67 13.09 7.65
CA PHE A 186 7.87 12.77 6.24
C PHE A 186 7.18 13.81 5.37
N SER A 187 7.68 13.94 4.16
CA SER A 187 7.10 14.80 3.14
C SER A 187 6.43 13.94 2.09
N LEU A 188 5.36 14.44 1.51
CA LEU A 188 4.70 13.87 0.36
C LEU A 188 4.17 14.99 -0.56
N LYS A 189 3.88 14.63 -1.79
CA LYS A 189 3.25 15.49 -2.76
C LYS A 189 1.81 15.04 -2.98
N VAL A 190 0.90 15.98 -3.12
CA VAL A 190 -0.51 15.73 -3.46
C VAL A 190 -0.80 16.41 -4.79
N ALA A 191 -1.28 15.63 -5.75
CA ALA A 191 -1.70 16.14 -7.05
C ALA A 191 -3.05 16.87 -6.95
N GLY A 192 -3.38 17.71 -7.92
CA GLY A 192 -4.69 18.36 -8.00
C GLY A 192 -5.87 17.39 -8.07
N SER A 193 -5.64 16.15 -8.52
CA SER A 193 -6.61 15.06 -8.44
C SER A 193 -6.82 14.49 -7.04
N GLY A 194 -6.02 14.87 -6.05
CA GLY A 194 -6.06 14.34 -4.68
C GLY A 194 -5.15 13.15 -4.43
N GLY A 195 -4.60 12.52 -5.45
CA GLY A 195 -3.68 11.40 -5.29
C GLY A 195 -2.33 11.85 -4.71
N ALA A 196 -1.88 11.18 -3.64
CA ALA A 196 -0.56 11.44 -3.04
C ALA A 196 0.52 10.56 -3.68
N PHE A 197 1.74 11.09 -3.70
CA PHE A 197 2.92 10.41 -4.24
C PHE A 197 4.19 10.98 -3.64
N ASP A 198 5.33 10.36 -3.95
CA ASP A 198 6.67 10.83 -3.57
C ASP A 198 6.83 11.01 -2.04
N CYS A 199 6.40 9.98 -1.29
CA CYS A 199 6.54 10.00 0.17
C CYS A 199 7.99 9.71 0.57
N MET A 200 8.61 10.68 1.24
CA MET A 200 9.99 10.59 1.71
C MET A 200 10.05 10.82 3.22
N GLN A 201 10.68 9.89 3.93
CA GLN A 201 10.95 10.02 5.34
C GLN A 201 12.09 11.02 5.58
N ASP A 202 11.94 11.89 6.57
CA ASP A 202 13.01 12.76 7.02
C ASP A 202 14.12 11.90 7.70
N ALA A 203 15.34 12.02 7.22
CA ALA A 203 16.49 11.26 7.73
C ALA A 203 16.71 11.43 9.25
N SER A 204 16.37 12.61 9.80
CA SER A 204 16.44 12.87 11.25
C SER A 204 15.42 12.06 12.07
N SER A 205 14.40 11.52 11.42
CA SER A 205 13.33 10.71 12.06
C SER A 205 13.72 9.24 12.20
N ASN A 206 14.77 8.78 11.52
CA ASN A 206 15.17 7.38 11.51
C ASN A 206 16.22 7.10 12.61
N LYS A 207 15.73 6.91 13.84
CA LYS A 207 16.59 6.62 15.00
C LYS A 207 16.95 5.14 15.14
N ASN A 208 16.16 4.26 14.55
CA ASN A 208 16.38 2.83 14.53
C ASN A 208 15.58 2.19 13.37
N GLU A 209 16.10 1.11 12.82
CA GLU A 209 15.58 0.48 11.60
C GLU A 209 14.14 -0.02 11.75
N GLY A 210 13.79 -0.67 12.87
CA GLY A 210 12.41 -1.16 13.09
C GLY A 210 11.39 -0.03 13.19
N LEU A 211 11.76 1.09 13.78
CA LEU A 211 10.91 2.28 13.80
C LEU A 211 10.85 2.94 12.42
N GLY A 212 11.92 2.88 11.64
CA GLY A 212 11.95 3.34 10.25
C GLY A 212 10.96 2.58 9.37
N GLN A 213 10.92 1.27 9.48
CA GLN A 213 9.96 0.42 8.77
C GLN A 213 8.51 0.72 9.16
N LEU A 214 8.25 0.94 10.45
CA LEU A 214 6.92 1.32 10.92
C LEU A 214 6.48 2.69 10.37
N LEU A 215 7.41 3.65 10.29
CA LEU A 215 7.16 4.94 9.64
C LEU A 215 6.91 4.80 8.14
N GLU A 216 7.64 3.92 7.45
CA GLU A 216 7.36 3.59 6.03
C GLU A 216 5.93 3.09 5.85
N MET A 217 5.46 2.21 6.74
CA MET A 217 4.06 1.74 6.74
C MET A 217 3.06 2.87 7.00
N VAL A 218 3.37 3.82 7.88
CA VAL A 218 2.54 5.02 8.09
C VAL A 218 2.46 5.83 6.79
N GLY A 219 3.59 6.08 6.13
CA GLY A 219 3.63 6.75 4.83
C GLY A 219 2.79 6.03 3.78
N GLN A 220 2.92 4.70 3.70
CA GLN A 220 2.14 3.86 2.79
C GLN A 220 0.63 3.95 3.07
N GLY A 221 0.21 3.90 4.34
CA GLY A 221 -1.19 4.04 4.71
C GLY A 221 -1.79 5.37 4.26
N ILE A 222 -1.02 6.46 4.32
CA ILE A 222 -1.45 7.78 3.84
C ILE A 222 -1.52 7.83 2.31
N LEU A 223 -0.51 7.29 1.61
CA LEU A 223 -0.51 7.20 0.14
C LEU A 223 -1.72 6.40 -0.36
N ASP A 224 -2.00 5.27 0.28
CA ASP A 224 -3.12 4.41 -0.06
C ASP A 224 -4.49 5.08 0.17
N ALA A 225 -4.59 5.94 1.18
CA ALA A 225 -5.82 6.67 1.50
C ALA A 225 -6.03 7.92 0.63
N ALA A 226 -5.01 8.39 -0.07
CA ALA A 226 -5.09 9.55 -0.95
C ALA A 226 -5.53 9.11 -2.36
N VAL A 227 -6.81 8.84 -2.53
CA VAL A 227 -7.39 8.37 -3.79
C VAL A 227 -7.44 9.50 -4.81
N ALA A 228 -6.81 9.28 -5.97
CA ALA A 228 -6.89 10.23 -7.08
C ALA A 228 -8.28 10.18 -7.74
N LEU A 229 -8.88 11.35 -7.93
CA LEU A 229 -10.24 11.54 -8.44
C LEU A 229 -10.23 11.88 -9.94
N PRO A 230 -11.24 11.45 -10.71
CA PRO A 230 -11.42 11.88 -12.09
C PRO A 230 -11.85 13.35 -12.17
N ASN A 231 -11.59 13.97 -13.30
CA ASN A 231 -11.99 15.37 -13.55
C ASN A 231 -13.49 15.51 -13.88
N GLU A 232 -14.10 14.42 -14.31
CA GLU A 232 -15.51 14.36 -14.71
C GLU A 232 -16.42 14.15 -13.49
N GLY A 233 -17.70 14.49 -13.65
CA GLY A 233 -18.72 14.14 -12.67
C GLY A 233 -18.99 12.62 -12.69
N VAL A 234 -19.12 12.03 -11.51
CA VAL A 234 -19.36 10.60 -11.32
C VAL A 234 -20.60 10.34 -10.50
N GLY A 235 -21.32 9.28 -10.83
CA GLY A 235 -22.51 8.81 -10.12
C GLY A 235 -22.37 7.37 -9.66
N SER A 236 -23.43 6.83 -9.09
CA SER A 236 -23.45 5.43 -8.65
C SER A 236 -23.11 4.49 -9.81
N GLY A 237 -22.26 3.49 -9.56
CA GLY A 237 -21.75 2.58 -10.58
C GLY A 237 -20.63 3.14 -11.46
N ALA A 238 -20.21 4.41 -11.26
CA ALA A 238 -19.01 4.93 -11.90
C ALA A 238 -17.78 4.11 -11.48
N TYR A 239 -16.79 4.01 -12.37
CA TYR A 239 -15.51 3.42 -12.02
C TYR A 239 -14.37 4.06 -12.82
N TRP A 240 -13.22 4.10 -12.21
CA TRP A 240 -11.97 4.54 -12.81
C TRP A 240 -10.80 3.74 -12.27
N MET A 241 -9.70 3.77 -13.00
CA MET A 241 -8.44 3.18 -12.57
C MET A 241 -7.45 4.28 -12.25
N THR A 242 -6.75 4.16 -11.14
CA THR A 242 -5.56 4.96 -10.85
C THR A 242 -4.32 4.10 -11.01
N THR A 243 -3.29 4.69 -11.59
CA THR A 243 -1.99 4.05 -11.73
C THR A 243 -0.94 4.92 -11.08
N SER A 244 -0.19 4.35 -10.15
CA SER A 244 0.86 5.06 -9.40
C SER A 244 2.10 4.19 -9.22
N ARG A 245 3.22 4.84 -8.92
CA ARG A 245 4.44 4.17 -8.49
C ARG A 245 4.72 4.52 -7.05
N GLN A 246 4.89 3.50 -6.23
CA GLN A 246 5.07 3.64 -4.79
C GLN A 246 6.24 2.79 -4.33
N ARG A 247 7.01 3.28 -3.37
CA ARG A 247 8.04 2.47 -2.71
C ARG A 247 7.46 1.86 -1.44
N MET A 248 7.62 0.54 -1.30
CA MET A 248 7.10 -0.19 -0.16
C MET A 248 8.03 -1.38 0.13
N PHE A 249 8.43 -1.56 1.38
CA PHE A 249 9.34 -2.63 1.83
C PHE A 249 10.67 -2.64 1.06
N GLY A 250 11.24 -1.46 0.83
CA GLY A 250 12.51 -1.31 0.11
C GLY A 250 12.44 -1.56 -1.40
N MET A 251 11.26 -1.85 -1.96
CA MET A 251 11.04 -2.10 -3.38
C MET A 251 10.12 -1.06 -3.99
N ASP A 252 10.28 -0.81 -5.28
CA ASP A 252 9.33 -0.05 -6.08
C ASP A 252 8.20 -0.95 -6.57
N TRP A 253 6.98 -0.42 -6.54
CA TRP A 253 5.77 -1.08 -6.99
C TRP A 253 4.97 -0.21 -7.93
N ILE A 254 4.52 -0.77 -9.03
CA ILE A 254 3.43 -0.18 -9.81
C ILE A 254 2.12 -0.63 -9.18
N THR A 255 1.31 0.32 -8.77
CA THR A 255 0.02 0.10 -8.11
C THR A 255 -1.10 0.49 -9.06
N TYR A 256 -2.03 -0.41 -9.26
CA TYR A 256 -3.31 -0.18 -9.93
C TYR A 256 -4.43 -0.26 -8.90
N ASP A 257 -5.16 0.82 -8.72
CA ASP A 257 -6.38 0.84 -7.92
C ASP A 257 -7.58 1.01 -8.86
N MET A 258 -8.46 0.01 -8.88
CA MET A 258 -9.77 0.13 -9.47
C MET A 258 -10.72 0.70 -8.43
N VAL A 259 -11.17 1.90 -8.64
CA VAL A 259 -12.11 2.61 -7.76
C VAL A 259 -13.49 2.54 -8.36
N LYS A 260 -14.46 2.07 -7.61
CA LYS A 260 -15.87 2.02 -7.98
C LYS A 260 -16.69 2.85 -7.00
N VAL A 261 -17.62 3.62 -7.52
CA VAL A 261 -18.59 4.37 -6.72
C VAL A 261 -19.77 3.46 -6.41
N ALA A 262 -19.93 3.07 -5.16
CA ALA A 262 -21.06 2.28 -4.70
C ALA A 262 -22.32 3.15 -4.55
N GLU A 263 -22.17 4.34 -3.96
CA GLU A 263 -23.26 5.25 -3.67
C GLU A 263 -22.76 6.70 -3.71
N VAL A 264 -23.57 7.61 -4.19
CA VAL A 264 -23.33 9.07 -4.14
C VAL A 264 -24.50 9.75 -3.47
N THR A 265 -24.19 10.61 -2.51
CA THR A 265 -25.14 11.55 -1.88
C THR A 265 -24.76 12.99 -2.24
N ALA A 266 -25.50 13.97 -1.79
CA ALA A 266 -25.17 15.38 -2.03
C ALA A 266 -23.83 15.84 -1.39
N ILE A 267 -23.34 15.11 -0.38
CA ILE A 267 -22.16 15.50 0.42
C ILE A 267 -21.02 14.47 0.37
N ASP A 268 -21.31 13.20 0.15
CA ASP A 268 -20.35 12.11 0.22
C ASP A 268 -20.54 11.08 -0.90
N ALA A 269 -19.47 10.37 -1.22
CA ALA A 269 -19.46 9.20 -2.06
C ALA A 269 -18.85 8.01 -1.31
N LYS A 270 -19.49 6.84 -1.37
CA LYS A 270 -18.93 5.57 -0.89
C LYS A 270 -18.17 4.91 -2.03
N LEU A 271 -16.93 4.57 -1.76
CA LEU A 271 -16.01 4.00 -2.72
C LEU A 271 -15.62 2.57 -2.32
N GLU A 272 -15.61 1.68 -3.30
CA GLU A 272 -15.01 0.35 -3.22
C GLU A 272 -13.73 0.36 -4.04
N ILE A 273 -12.61 -0.05 -3.46
CA ILE A 273 -11.30 -0.01 -4.12
C ILE A 273 -10.72 -1.41 -4.16
N THR A 274 -10.30 -1.84 -5.32
CA THR A 274 -9.55 -3.08 -5.50
C THR A 274 -8.17 -2.76 -6.03
N THR A 275 -7.14 -3.31 -5.39
CA THR A 275 -5.74 -3.01 -5.69
C THR A 275 -5.02 -4.23 -6.22
N ARG A 276 -4.15 -4.00 -7.20
CA ARG A 276 -3.13 -4.94 -7.64
C ARG A 276 -1.79 -4.20 -7.77
N ARG A 277 -0.73 -4.84 -7.28
CA ARG A 277 0.61 -4.27 -7.35
C ARG A 277 1.56 -5.22 -8.04
N TYR A 278 2.52 -4.65 -8.76
CA TYR A 278 3.59 -5.36 -9.45
C TYR A 278 4.92 -4.81 -8.98
N ALA A 279 5.82 -5.68 -8.54
CA ALA A 279 7.17 -5.29 -8.17
C ALA A 279 7.93 -4.80 -9.40
N VAL A 280 8.78 -3.79 -9.25
CA VAL A 280 9.64 -3.27 -10.31
C VAL A 280 11.03 -3.85 -10.17
N GLY A 281 11.42 -4.66 -11.15
CA GLY A 281 12.71 -5.36 -11.15
C GLY A 281 12.72 -6.59 -10.24
N ARG A 282 13.76 -7.38 -10.39
CA ARG A 282 13.92 -8.67 -9.68
C ARG A 282 14.95 -8.64 -8.58
N GLU A 283 15.77 -7.61 -8.52
CA GLU A 283 16.84 -7.53 -7.52
C GLU A 283 16.34 -6.87 -6.24
N LEU A 284 16.53 -7.53 -5.12
CA LEU A 284 16.31 -6.98 -3.79
C LEU A 284 17.64 -6.98 -3.03
N THR A 285 18.01 -5.83 -2.51
CA THR A 285 19.14 -5.73 -1.59
C THR A 285 18.67 -6.09 -0.19
N PRO A 286 19.19 -7.17 0.43
CA PRO A 286 18.86 -7.50 1.80
C PRO A 286 19.21 -6.35 2.73
N PRO A 287 18.47 -6.16 3.83
CA PRO A 287 18.89 -5.24 4.89
C PRO A 287 20.29 -5.65 5.40
N ALA A 288 21.11 -4.67 5.77
CA ALA A 288 22.48 -4.89 6.23
C ALA A 288 22.60 -5.87 7.43
N GLN A 289 21.51 -6.09 8.15
CA GLN A 289 21.44 -7.00 9.31
C GLN A 289 20.94 -8.40 8.96
N ALA A 290 20.51 -8.63 7.71
CA ALA A 290 20.18 -9.98 7.27
C ALA A 290 21.50 -10.75 7.16
N GLU A 291 21.56 -11.95 7.77
CA GLU A 291 22.71 -12.86 7.65
C GLU A 291 22.94 -13.36 6.21
N LEU A 292 22.23 -12.77 5.26
CA LEU A 292 22.30 -13.06 3.84
C LEU A 292 23.29 -12.09 3.19
N THR A 293 24.45 -12.60 2.82
CA THR A 293 25.47 -11.84 2.08
C THR A 293 25.21 -11.79 0.57
N ALA A 294 24.20 -12.52 0.09
CA ALA A 294 23.89 -12.65 -1.32
C ALA A 294 22.73 -11.74 -1.76
N LYS A 295 22.76 -11.31 -3.03
CA LYS A 295 21.62 -10.66 -3.68
C LYS A 295 20.42 -11.62 -3.67
N LEU A 296 19.26 -11.10 -3.28
CA LEU A 296 17.99 -11.80 -3.39
C LEU A 296 17.39 -11.53 -4.78
N THR A 297 16.94 -12.57 -5.44
CA THR A 297 16.26 -12.46 -6.74
C THR A 297 14.79 -12.83 -6.59
N ILE A 298 13.90 -11.90 -6.92
CA ILE A 298 12.46 -12.10 -6.84
C ILE A 298 12.02 -13.05 -7.95
N ARG A 299 11.43 -14.18 -7.58
CA ARG A 299 10.79 -15.14 -8.48
C ARG A 299 9.36 -14.71 -8.79
N GLU A 300 8.63 -14.35 -7.73
CA GLU A 300 7.21 -14.03 -7.78
C GLU A 300 6.90 -12.96 -6.74
N ALA A 301 6.07 -12.00 -7.10
CA ALA A 301 5.61 -10.95 -6.20
C ALA A 301 4.11 -10.73 -6.40
N LEU A 302 3.30 -11.33 -5.53
CA LEU A 302 1.86 -11.18 -5.55
C LEU A 302 1.43 -10.19 -4.47
N ALA A 303 0.89 -9.06 -4.88
CA ALA A 303 0.38 -8.06 -3.95
C ALA A 303 -1.00 -7.57 -4.38
N THR A 304 -1.98 -7.76 -3.51
CA THR A 304 -3.37 -7.38 -3.74
C THR A 304 -3.92 -6.64 -2.54
N GLY A 305 -5.01 -5.91 -2.73
CA GLY A 305 -5.69 -5.22 -1.65
C GLY A 305 -7.14 -4.92 -1.98
N SER A 306 -7.89 -4.63 -0.94
CA SER A 306 -9.25 -4.10 -1.04
C SER A 306 -9.45 -3.02 -0.01
N ALA A 307 -10.25 -2.00 -0.36
CA ALA A 307 -10.61 -0.95 0.58
C ALA A 307 -12.07 -0.53 0.42
N GLN A 308 -12.62 0.00 1.51
CA GLN A 308 -13.83 0.79 1.52
C GLN A 308 -13.51 2.18 2.04
N ALA A 309 -14.08 3.18 1.40
CA ALA A 309 -13.82 4.57 1.73
C ALA A 309 -15.08 5.41 1.62
N THR A 310 -15.12 6.50 2.39
CA THR A 310 -16.09 7.57 2.20
C THR A 310 -15.32 8.83 1.86
N ALA A 311 -15.60 9.37 0.68
CA ALA A 311 -15.01 10.63 0.20
C ALA A 311 -16.04 11.73 0.28
N SER A 312 -15.68 12.87 0.84
CA SER A 312 -16.51 14.09 0.72
C SER A 312 -16.47 14.60 -0.71
N VAL A 313 -17.60 15.02 -1.25
CA VAL A 313 -17.70 15.61 -2.60
C VAL A 313 -16.77 16.79 -2.79
N SER A 314 -16.46 17.52 -1.71
CA SER A 314 -15.46 18.58 -1.71
C SER A 314 -14.61 18.51 -0.44
N GLY A 315 -13.54 17.74 -0.49
CA GLY A 315 -12.66 17.50 0.66
C GLY A 315 -11.19 17.43 0.27
N ASN A 316 -10.33 17.36 1.27
CA ASN A 316 -8.90 17.20 1.08
C ASN A 316 -8.38 15.80 1.48
N LEU A 317 -9.20 15.02 2.16
CA LEU A 317 -8.92 13.61 2.52
C LEU A 317 -10.24 12.84 2.57
N LEU A 318 -10.15 11.53 2.58
CA LEU A 318 -11.26 10.64 2.88
C LEU A 318 -11.76 10.88 4.31
N SER A 319 -13.07 10.84 4.51
CA SER A 319 -13.68 10.96 5.84
C SER A 319 -13.55 9.65 6.64
N SER A 320 -13.58 8.51 5.95
CA SER A 320 -13.24 7.21 6.50
C SER A 320 -12.55 6.37 5.43
N TYR A 321 -11.70 5.46 5.86
CA TYR A 321 -10.97 4.56 4.99
C TYR A 321 -10.55 3.31 5.76
N GLU A 322 -10.89 2.16 5.21
CA GLU A 322 -10.43 0.87 5.71
C GLU A 322 -9.86 0.07 4.57
N ARG A 323 -8.64 -0.43 4.73
CA ARG A 323 -7.93 -1.20 3.71
C ARG A 323 -7.30 -2.45 4.29
N SER A 324 -7.36 -3.53 3.55
CA SER A 324 -6.60 -4.75 3.77
C SER A 324 -5.73 -5.02 2.56
N ASN A 325 -4.43 -5.18 2.76
CA ASN A 325 -3.48 -5.60 1.74
C ASN A 325 -2.91 -6.96 2.09
N SER A 326 -2.64 -7.77 1.08
CA SER A 326 -1.91 -9.03 1.18
C SER A 326 -0.72 -8.99 0.23
N VAL A 327 0.45 -9.33 0.74
CA VAL A 327 1.69 -9.40 -0.04
C VAL A 327 2.31 -10.77 0.15
N ARG A 328 2.74 -11.40 -0.93
CA ARG A 328 3.54 -12.64 -0.94
C ARG A 328 4.67 -12.47 -1.94
N ILE A 329 5.89 -12.67 -1.50
CA ILE A 329 7.09 -12.57 -2.33
C ILE A 329 7.86 -13.88 -2.18
N LEU A 330 8.16 -14.54 -3.30
CA LEU A 330 9.08 -15.66 -3.37
C LEU A 330 10.40 -15.17 -3.96
N MET A 331 11.50 -15.53 -3.31
CA MET A 331 12.83 -15.08 -3.68
C MET A 331 13.80 -16.25 -3.70
N ASP A 332 14.72 -16.21 -4.64
CA ASP A 332 15.94 -17.03 -4.59
C ASP A 332 17.02 -16.27 -3.84
N GLY A 333 17.65 -16.93 -2.90
CA GLY A 333 18.80 -16.41 -2.15
C GLY A 333 19.84 -17.49 -1.97
N ALA A 334 21.06 -17.10 -1.64
CA ALA A 334 22.13 -18.01 -1.28
C ALA A 334 22.67 -17.62 0.10
N ASP A 335 22.94 -18.62 0.93
CA ASP A 335 23.68 -18.47 2.17
C ASP A 335 24.84 -19.47 2.19
N ASP A 336 25.60 -19.54 3.28
CA ASP A 336 26.71 -20.47 3.46
C ASP A 336 26.34 -21.96 3.31
N ARG A 337 25.05 -22.28 3.31
CA ARG A 337 24.49 -23.62 3.16
C ARG A 337 23.94 -23.90 1.76
N GLY A 338 24.06 -22.93 0.83
CA GLY A 338 23.67 -23.06 -0.57
C GLY A 338 22.44 -22.25 -0.98
N GLN A 339 21.91 -22.57 -2.16
CA GLN A 339 20.73 -21.88 -2.71
C GLN A 339 19.46 -22.28 -1.97
N ARG A 340 18.60 -21.29 -1.68
CA ARG A 340 17.32 -21.48 -1.02
C ARG A 340 16.24 -20.64 -1.64
N VAL A 341 15.02 -21.13 -1.57
CA VAL A 341 13.82 -20.33 -1.84
C VAL A 341 13.32 -19.75 -0.52
N LEU A 342 13.24 -18.44 -0.47
CA LEU A 342 12.75 -17.69 0.67
C LEU A 342 11.36 -17.17 0.36
N GLN A 343 10.48 -17.19 1.34
CA GLN A 343 9.16 -16.59 1.25
C GLN A 343 9.03 -15.47 2.27
N ALA A 344 8.63 -14.32 1.81
CA ALA A 344 8.21 -13.21 2.66
C ALA A 344 6.76 -12.84 2.32
N GLY A 345 6.03 -12.35 3.30
CA GLY A 345 4.68 -11.88 3.07
C GLY A 345 3.90 -11.69 4.35
N GLY A 346 2.72 -11.12 4.21
CA GLY A 346 1.82 -10.86 5.32
C GLY A 346 0.61 -10.08 4.85
N GLN A 347 -0.26 -9.79 5.80
CA GLN A 347 -1.42 -8.92 5.61
C GLN A 347 -1.22 -7.65 6.43
N THR A 348 -1.55 -6.52 5.82
CA THR A 348 -1.59 -5.23 6.53
C THR A 348 -3.00 -4.67 6.48
N LYS A 349 -3.44 -4.10 7.59
CA LYS A 349 -4.72 -3.38 7.68
C LYS A 349 -4.43 -1.94 8.02
N PHE A 350 -5.09 -1.04 7.31
CA PHE A 350 -5.04 0.39 7.55
C PHE A 350 -6.46 0.89 7.78
N GLY A 351 -6.61 1.75 8.80
CA GLY A 351 -7.85 2.47 9.05
C GLY A 351 -7.56 3.97 9.23
N ILE A 352 -8.33 4.83 8.56
CA ILE A 352 -8.30 6.27 8.80
C ILE A 352 -9.68 6.70 9.26
N ALA A 353 -9.73 7.42 10.37
CA ALA A 353 -10.90 8.11 10.86
C ALA A 353 -10.59 9.59 11.12
N ARG A 354 -11.60 10.44 10.96
CA ARG A 354 -11.58 11.88 11.30
C ARG A 354 -12.44 12.18 12.50
#